data_f463348b741750f02da69598ac056e75
#
_entry.id   f463348b741750f02da69598ac056e75
#
_cell.length_a   1.000
_cell.length_b   1.000
_cell.length_c   1.000
_cell.angle_alpha   90.00
_cell.angle_beta   90.00
_cell.angle_gamma   90.00
#
_symmetry.space_group_name_H-M   'P 1'
#
loop_
_entity.id
_entity.type
_entity.pdbx_description
1 polymer ?
#
loop_
_entity_poly.entity_id
_entity_poly.type
_entity_poly.pdbx_seq_one_letter_code
_entity_poly.pdbx_strand_id
1 'polypeptide(L)'
;MITTGSWPRRRSRQLPVLALAPGLTLVMLLAACGSPASSLAAVRRACAQVSAVLSDGPDPDADPAGYAEAQILPLRHIKAPDRAFRAALSRLDAAYRQLFASQGHSDAATSAVAAASKTINRICPGAAS
;
A
#
# COMPACT_ATOMS: atom_id res chain seq x y z
N MET A 1 -45.21 5.30 -7.11
CA MET A 1 -45.02 5.18 -8.58
C MET A 1 -43.60 4.66 -8.81
N ILE A 2 -43.51 3.38 -9.13
CA ILE A 2 -42.24 2.64 -9.29
C ILE A 2 -42.09 2.40 -10.80
N THR A 3 -41.08 3.01 -11.41
CA THR A 3 -40.76 2.79 -12.84
C THR A 3 -39.66 1.73 -12.95
N THR A 4 -40.07 0.55 -13.38
CA THR A 4 -39.20 -0.57 -13.74
C THR A 4 -38.62 -0.31 -15.13
N GLY A 5 -37.29 -0.04 -15.18
CA GLY A 5 -36.54 0.06 -16.44
C GLY A 5 -36.09 -1.31 -16.92
N SER A 6 -36.66 -1.76 -18.01
CA SER A 6 -36.31 -3.00 -18.70
C SER A 6 -35.09 -2.81 -19.60
N TRP A 7 -34.07 -3.65 -19.42
CA TRP A 7 -32.87 -3.69 -20.26
C TRP A 7 -33.09 -4.56 -21.49
N PRO A 8 -32.70 -4.11 -22.70
CA PRO A 8 -32.83 -4.93 -23.91
C PRO A 8 -31.70 -5.97 -23.99
N ARG A 9 -32.09 -7.22 -24.16
CA ARG A 9 -31.21 -8.35 -24.48
C ARG A 9 -30.58 -8.13 -25.87
N ARG A 10 -29.23 -7.98 -25.90
CA ARG A 10 -28.46 -8.06 -27.15
C ARG A 10 -28.36 -9.52 -27.59
N ARG A 11 -28.97 -9.79 -28.75
CA ARG A 11 -28.86 -11.06 -29.49
C ARG A 11 -27.44 -11.28 -29.98
N SER A 12 -26.88 -12.41 -29.59
CA SER A 12 -25.66 -12.96 -30.15
C SER A 12 -25.89 -13.32 -31.63
N ARG A 13 -25.18 -12.67 -32.53
CA ARG A 13 -25.04 -13.16 -33.93
C ARG A 13 -23.82 -14.07 -33.96
N GLN A 14 -24.08 -15.36 -34.08
CA GLN A 14 -23.11 -16.35 -34.49
C GLN A 14 -22.82 -16.13 -35.98
N LEU A 15 -21.56 -16.05 -36.36
CA LEU A 15 -21.08 -16.19 -37.71
C LEU A 15 -20.08 -17.35 -37.82
N PRO A 16 -20.09 -18.09 -38.90
CA PRO A 16 -19.53 -19.42 -38.96
C PRO A 16 -18.03 -19.47 -39.29
N VAL A 17 -17.50 -20.56 -38.84
CA VAL A 17 -16.24 -21.25 -39.15
C VAL A 17 -15.75 -21.10 -40.58
N LEU A 18 -14.48 -20.80 -40.78
CA LEU A 18 -13.66 -21.28 -41.92
C LEU A 18 -12.17 -21.35 -41.50
N ALA A 19 -11.72 -22.57 -41.28
CA ALA A 19 -10.62 -23.26 -41.95
C ALA A 19 -9.18 -22.83 -41.68
N LEU A 20 -8.46 -23.77 -41.03
CA LEU A 20 -7.10 -24.28 -41.30
C LEU A 20 -5.96 -23.31 -41.65
N ALA A 21 -4.99 -23.19 -40.68
CA ALA A 21 -3.57 -23.39 -40.97
C ALA A 21 -2.80 -23.76 -39.69
N PRO A 22 -1.98 -24.79 -39.66
CA PRO A 22 -1.13 -25.10 -38.51
C PRO A 22 0.15 -24.28 -38.63
N GLY A 23 0.13 -23.08 -38.04
CA GLY A 23 1.33 -22.28 -37.81
C GLY A 23 1.85 -22.55 -36.41
N LEU A 24 2.99 -23.26 -36.32
CA LEU A 24 3.76 -23.47 -35.10
C LEU A 24 4.31 -22.14 -34.61
N THR A 25 3.50 -21.35 -33.92
CA THR A 25 4.00 -20.19 -33.16
C THR A 25 4.49 -20.67 -31.81
N LEU A 26 5.79 -20.84 -31.73
CA LEU A 26 6.53 -20.98 -30.49
C LEU A 26 6.31 -19.72 -29.66
N VAL A 27 5.26 -19.72 -28.82
CA VAL A 27 5.05 -18.68 -27.81
C VAL A 27 6.14 -18.87 -26.78
N MET A 28 7.22 -18.09 -26.91
CA MET A 28 8.16 -17.86 -25.82
C MET A 28 7.38 -17.20 -24.68
N LEU A 29 6.92 -17.99 -23.71
CA LEU A 29 6.57 -17.51 -22.39
C LEU A 29 7.83 -16.91 -21.78
N LEU A 30 8.06 -15.63 -21.99
CA LEU A 30 8.93 -14.83 -21.15
C LEU A 30 8.26 -14.78 -19.77
N ALA A 31 8.53 -15.80 -18.96
CA ALA A 31 8.35 -15.72 -17.54
C ALA A 31 9.21 -14.54 -17.06
N ALA A 32 8.60 -13.37 -16.86
CA ALA A 32 9.22 -12.25 -16.18
C ALA A 32 9.43 -12.65 -14.71
N CYS A 33 10.44 -13.50 -14.47
CA CYS A 33 11.01 -13.67 -13.16
C CYS A 33 11.58 -12.32 -12.77
N GLY A 34 10.81 -11.57 -11.95
CA GLY A 34 11.29 -10.30 -11.39
C GLY A 34 12.63 -10.55 -10.70
N SER A 35 13.69 -9.95 -11.24
CA SER A 35 15.05 -10.13 -10.73
C SER A 35 15.09 -9.74 -9.26
N PRO A 36 15.74 -10.52 -8.36
CA PRO A 36 15.85 -10.21 -6.93
C PRO A 36 16.46 -8.82 -6.67
N ALA A 37 17.33 -8.34 -7.58
CA ALA A 37 17.87 -6.99 -7.53
C ALA A 37 16.82 -5.88 -7.67
N SER A 38 15.75 -6.08 -8.47
CA SER A 38 14.67 -5.11 -8.62
C SER A 38 13.78 -5.05 -7.38
N SER A 39 13.60 -6.16 -6.67
CA SER A 39 12.85 -6.19 -5.41
C SER A 39 13.59 -5.47 -4.28
N LEU A 40 14.90 -5.64 -4.16
CA LEU A 40 15.73 -4.93 -3.18
C LEU A 40 15.75 -3.41 -3.42
N ALA A 41 15.85 -2.98 -4.67
CA ALA A 41 15.78 -1.56 -5.03
C ALA A 41 14.40 -0.96 -4.69
N ALA A 42 13.32 -1.71 -4.87
CA ALA A 42 11.97 -1.28 -4.49
C ALA A 42 11.82 -1.16 -2.97
N VAL A 43 12.34 -2.12 -2.19
CA VAL A 43 12.35 -2.04 -0.73
C VAL A 43 13.14 -0.84 -0.24
N ARG A 44 14.36 -0.63 -0.74
CA ARG A 44 15.19 0.54 -0.35
C ARG A 44 14.47 1.87 -0.61
N ARG A 45 13.82 2.02 -1.77
CA ARG A 45 13.04 3.23 -2.08
C ARG A 45 11.88 3.42 -1.13
N ALA A 46 11.14 2.36 -0.83
CA ALA A 46 10.04 2.43 0.11
C ALA A 46 10.52 2.79 1.53
N CYS A 47 11.63 2.21 1.99
CA CYS A 47 12.24 2.54 3.28
C CYS A 47 12.70 4.00 3.34
N ALA A 48 13.31 4.52 2.27
CA ALA A 48 13.70 5.94 2.21
C ALA A 48 12.48 6.87 2.27
N GLN A 49 11.36 6.50 1.62
CA GLN A 49 10.12 7.25 1.71
C GLN A 49 9.53 7.21 3.13
N VAL A 50 9.53 6.05 3.79
CA VAL A 50 9.08 5.94 5.19
C VAL A 50 9.93 6.82 6.09
N SER A 51 11.26 6.75 5.99
CA SER A 51 12.17 7.59 6.79
C SER A 51 11.90 9.07 6.56
N ALA A 52 11.75 9.51 5.31
CA ALA A 52 11.45 10.91 4.99
C ALA A 52 10.12 11.36 5.61
N VAL A 53 9.07 10.55 5.49
CA VAL A 53 7.76 10.85 6.08
C VAL A 53 7.86 10.96 7.60
N LEU A 54 8.48 9.99 8.28
CA LEU A 54 8.56 9.97 9.74
C LEU A 54 9.52 11.03 10.32
N SER A 55 10.36 11.63 9.48
CA SER A 55 11.24 12.75 9.87
C SER A 55 10.62 14.12 9.61
N ASP A 56 9.44 14.16 9.00
CA ASP A 56 8.72 15.40 8.68
C ASP A 56 7.58 15.63 9.69
N GLY A 57 7.25 16.90 9.93
CA GLY A 57 6.18 17.28 10.84
C GLY A 57 6.66 18.00 12.10
N PRO A 58 5.73 18.38 12.99
CA PRO A 58 6.06 18.98 14.28
C PRO A 58 6.77 17.99 15.21
N ASP A 59 7.35 18.50 16.29
CA ASP A 59 7.98 17.67 17.32
C ASP A 59 6.93 16.76 17.99
N PRO A 60 7.09 15.42 17.93
CA PRO A 60 6.12 14.48 18.49
C PRO A 60 5.96 14.58 20.01
N ASP A 61 6.97 15.08 20.74
CA ASP A 61 6.90 15.26 22.19
C ASP A 61 6.15 16.55 22.55
N ALA A 62 6.22 17.57 21.71
CA ALA A 62 5.53 18.84 21.92
C ALA A 62 4.09 18.85 21.38
N ASP A 63 3.87 18.22 20.22
CA ASP A 63 2.56 18.11 19.57
C ASP A 63 2.34 16.72 18.96
N PRO A 64 2.04 15.72 19.78
CA PRO A 64 1.84 14.35 19.30
C PRO A 64 0.64 14.20 18.35
N ALA A 65 -0.40 15.03 18.50
CA ALA A 65 -1.56 15.00 17.61
C ALA A 65 -1.23 15.59 16.25
N GLY A 66 -0.61 16.75 16.19
CA GLY A 66 -0.18 17.38 14.93
C GLY A 66 0.87 16.54 14.21
N TYR A 67 1.81 15.93 14.94
CA TYR A 67 2.74 14.96 14.34
C TYR A 67 1.99 13.78 13.71
N ALA A 68 1.05 13.16 14.45
CA ALA A 68 0.27 12.05 13.94
C ALA A 68 -0.53 12.40 12.69
N GLU A 69 -1.17 13.58 12.67
CA GLU A 69 -1.91 14.09 11.50
C GLU A 69 -1.00 14.20 10.27
N ALA A 70 0.19 14.77 10.44
CA ALA A 70 1.17 14.95 9.36
C ALA A 70 1.60 13.61 8.72
N GLN A 71 1.61 12.50 9.48
CA GLN A 71 2.04 11.20 8.98
C GLN A 71 0.96 10.46 8.16
N ILE A 72 -0.33 10.66 8.44
CA ILE A 72 -1.43 9.82 7.92
C ILE A 72 -1.48 9.82 6.38
N LEU A 73 -1.53 10.98 5.75
CA LEU A 73 -1.65 11.05 4.29
C LEU A 73 -0.39 10.60 3.55
N PRO A 74 0.84 11.04 3.92
CA PRO A 74 2.04 10.61 3.24
C PRO A 74 2.27 9.09 3.32
N LEU A 75 2.03 8.44 4.47
CA LEU A 75 2.18 6.99 4.63
C LEU A 75 1.32 6.19 3.64
N ARG A 76 0.12 6.66 3.33
CA ARG A 76 -0.79 6.02 2.37
C ARG A 76 -0.31 6.10 0.93
N HIS A 77 0.52 7.09 0.59
CA HIS A 77 1.06 7.26 -0.75
C HIS A 77 2.31 6.42 -1.02
N ILE A 78 2.89 5.81 0.01
CA ILE A 78 4.05 4.94 -0.15
C ILE A 78 3.65 3.65 -0.86
N LYS A 79 4.29 3.39 -2.01
CA LYS A 79 4.09 2.15 -2.76
C LYS A 79 4.85 1.01 -2.08
N ALA A 80 4.11 0.16 -1.36
CA ALA A 80 4.69 -1.02 -0.72
C ALA A 80 5.20 -2.02 -1.76
N PRO A 81 6.45 -2.50 -1.64
CA PRO A 81 7.04 -3.45 -2.57
C PRO A 81 6.41 -4.85 -2.49
N ASP A 82 5.89 -5.21 -1.33
CA ASP A 82 5.28 -6.50 -1.08
C ASP A 82 4.12 -6.42 -0.06
N ARG A 83 3.50 -7.57 0.20
CA ARG A 83 2.34 -7.68 1.11
C ARG A 83 2.71 -7.42 2.57
N ALA A 84 3.88 -7.87 3.02
CA ALA A 84 4.32 -7.71 4.40
C ALA A 84 4.60 -6.25 4.71
N PHE A 85 5.29 -5.55 3.80
CA PHE A 85 5.53 -4.12 3.88
C PHE A 85 4.22 -3.33 3.92
N ARG A 86 3.27 -3.66 3.03
CA ARG A 86 1.95 -3.02 3.01
C ARG A 86 1.20 -3.20 4.32
N ALA A 87 1.21 -4.40 4.91
CA ALA A 87 0.59 -4.66 6.18
C ALA A 87 1.23 -3.85 7.33
N ALA A 88 2.55 -3.67 7.31
CA ALA A 88 3.27 -2.86 8.29
C ALA A 88 2.90 -1.38 8.16
N LEU A 89 2.88 -0.81 6.95
CA LEU A 89 2.43 0.56 6.70
C LEU A 89 0.97 0.79 7.14
N SER A 90 0.07 -0.15 6.82
CA SER A 90 -1.33 -0.05 7.22
C SER A 90 -1.52 -0.05 8.74
N ARG A 91 -0.71 -0.82 9.48
CA ARG A 91 -0.73 -0.80 10.95
C ARG A 91 -0.23 0.52 11.50
N LEU A 92 0.83 1.07 10.92
CA LEU A 92 1.39 2.35 11.34
C LEU A 92 0.40 3.49 11.05
N ASP A 93 -0.22 3.55 9.86
CA ASP A 93 -1.28 4.51 9.52
C ASP A 93 -2.46 4.41 10.51
N ALA A 94 -2.91 3.19 10.84
CA ALA A 94 -3.98 2.98 11.79
C ALA A 94 -3.62 3.48 13.21
N ALA A 95 -2.38 3.25 13.66
CA ALA A 95 -1.90 3.71 14.95
C ALA A 95 -1.83 5.24 15.03
N TYR A 96 -1.33 5.90 13.98
CA TYR A 96 -1.32 7.38 13.93
C TYR A 96 -2.73 7.97 13.91
N ARG A 97 -3.68 7.34 13.21
CA ARG A 97 -5.09 7.79 13.27
C ARG A 97 -5.69 7.67 14.67
N GLN A 98 -5.36 6.63 15.42
CA GLN A 98 -5.79 6.50 16.81
C GLN A 98 -5.17 7.56 17.70
N LEU A 99 -3.86 7.85 17.53
CA LEU A 99 -3.16 8.88 18.27
C LEU A 99 -3.75 10.27 17.98
N PHE A 100 -3.99 10.59 16.71
CA PHE A 100 -4.64 11.82 16.30
C PHE A 100 -6.06 11.94 16.88
N ALA A 101 -6.89 10.89 16.77
CA ALA A 101 -8.26 10.89 17.29
C ALA A 101 -8.33 11.06 18.81
N SER A 102 -7.30 10.62 19.54
CA SER A 102 -7.18 10.82 20.99
C SER A 102 -6.51 12.13 21.37
N GLN A 103 -6.21 13.01 20.40
CA GLN A 103 -5.48 14.27 20.63
C GLN A 103 -4.13 14.04 21.35
N GLY A 104 -3.48 12.92 21.09
CA GLY A 104 -2.22 12.55 21.73
C GLY A 104 -2.33 12.04 23.18
N HIS A 105 -3.52 11.96 23.75
CA HIS A 105 -3.71 11.68 25.18
C HIS A 105 -3.96 10.20 25.52
N SER A 106 -3.87 9.28 24.55
CA SER A 106 -4.12 7.85 24.78
C SER A 106 -2.82 7.05 24.87
N ASP A 107 -2.51 6.51 26.04
CA ASP A 107 -1.38 5.59 26.24
C ASP A 107 -1.47 4.35 25.35
N ALA A 108 -2.69 3.87 25.10
CA ALA A 108 -2.92 2.75 24.19
C ALA A 108 -2.56 3.11 22.74
N ALA A 109 -2.91 4.32 22.28
CA ALA A 109 -2.54 4.79 20.95
C ALA A 109 -1.02 5.01 20.82
N THR A 110 -0.40 5.61 21.83
CA THR A 110 1.08 5.77 21.89
C THR A 110 1.78 4.41 21.84
N SER A 111 1.30 3.44 22.61
CA SER A 111 1.83 2.06 22.57
C SER A 111 1.63 1.39 21.22
N ALA A 112 0.51 1.63 20.54
CA ALA A 112 0.25 1.11 19.21
C ALA A 112 1.19 1.71 18.16
N VAL A 113 1.49 3.02 18.24
CA VAL A 113 2.49 3.67 17.38
C VAL A 113 3.87 3.06 17.61
N ALA A 114 4.30 2.91 18.87
CA ALA A 114 5.59 2.31 19.21
C ALA A 114 5.71 0.87 18.66
N ALA A 115 4.67 0.05 18.82
CA ALA A 115 4.64 -1.32 18.30
C ALA A 115 4.69 -1.38 16.77
N ALA A 116 3.95 -0.49 16.09
CA ALA A 116 3.95 -0.39 14.64
C ALA A 116 5.31 0.11 14.10
N SER A 117 5.90 1.12 14.73
CA SER A 117 7.25 1.63 14.42
C SER A 117 8.32 0.57 14.57
N LYS A 118 8.26 -0.23 15.64
CA LYS A 118 9.16 -1.39 15.82
C LYS A 118 9.01 -2.40 14.68
N THR A 119 7.80 -2.59 14.15
CA THR A 119 7.57 -3.48 13.00
C THR A 119 8.17 -2.90 11.72
N ILE A 120 8.01 -1.61 11.48
CA ILE A 120 8.66 -0.89 10.35
C ILE A 120 10.18 -0.97 10.48
N ASN A 121 10.76 -0.73 11.65
CA ASN A 121 12.21 -0.78 11.86
C ASN A 121 12.83 -2.17 11.63
N ARG A 122 12.07 -3.25 11.74
CA ARG A 122 12.55 -4.60 11.36
C ARG A 122 12.67 -4.76 9.84
N ILE A 123 11.83 -4.06 9.07
CA ILE A 123 11.85 -4.09 7.60
C ILE A 123 12.81 -3.03 7.06
N CYS A 124 12.80 -1.87 7.67
CA CYS A 124 13.58 -0.67 7.32
C CYS A 124 14.40 -0.21 8.53
N PRO A 125 15.56 -0.80 8.81
CA PRO A 125 16.35 -0.43 9.97
C PRO A 125 16.66 1.07 10.02
N GLY A 126 16.31 1.72 11.15
CA GLY A 126 16.52 3.15 11.36
C GLY A 126 15.50 4.09 10.71
N ALA A 127 14.44 3.59 10.06
CA ALA A 127 13.46 4.46 9.42
C ALA A 127 12.45 5.09 10.38
N ALA A 128 12.28 4.55 11.58
CA ALA A 128 11.35 5.02 12.62
C ALA A 128 12.05 5.15 13.98
N SER A 129 13.21 5.82 13.98
CA SER A 129 14.03 6.07 15.18
C SER A 129 13.95 7.52 15.58
#